data_20748ea5651013cbd8280911372d5982
#
_entry.id   20748ea5651013cbd8280911372d5982
#
_cell.length_a   1.000
_cell.length_b   1.000
_cell.length_c   1.000
_cell.angle_alpha   90.00
_cell.angle_beta   90.00
_cell.angle_gamma   90.00
#
_symmetry.space_group_name_H-M   'P 1'
#
loop_
_entity.id
_entity.type
_entity.pdbx_description
1 polymer ?
#
loop_
_entity_poly.entity_id
_entity_poly.type
_entity_poly.pdbx_seq_one_letter_code
_entity_poly.pdbx_strand_id
1 'polypeptide(L)'
;DKKSCFCSKGQSVTLELEDEIDISRGDIIFTEDSSCEVADQFQGKLLWMDDNRMVPGRPYTFKFGVSESNGSVSKLRHRININTFATEAASSLELNEIGIVNIALDKKLPMAPYTESKALGSFIVIDKISNNTVGMGLVNFALFRSDNIHWHKMDINKASRSNAKNQKPIVIWFTRISASGKSTIANILEKKLYSIGKHTMVLDGDNIRHGLNKDLGF
;
A
#
# COMPACT_ATOMS: atom_id res chain seq x y z
N ASP A 1 17.50 -11.97 41.13
CA ASP A 1 16.91 -11.39 39.93
C ASP A 1 16.60 -9.92 40.20
N LYS A 2 17.40 -9.02 39.61
CA LYS A 2 17.11 -7.58 39.67
C LYS A 2 16.19 -7.25 38.48
N LYS A 3 14.91 -6.93 38.74
CA LYS A 3 14.07 -6.28 37.74
C LYS A 3 14.70 -4.92 37.44
N SER A 4 15.26 -4.76 36.27
CA SER A 4 15.79 -3.48 35.77
C SER A 4 14.74 -2.87 34.85
N CYS A 5 14.40 -1.60 35.08
CA CYS A 5 13.47 -0.88 34.22
C CYS A 5 14.12 -0.37 32.90
N PHE A 6 15.41 -0.58 32.71
CA PHE A 6 16.14 -0.08 31.55
C PHE A 6 17.08 -1.16 31.01
N CYS A 7 17.13 -1.29 29.68
CA CYS A 7 18.11 -2.10 28.97
C CYS A 7 18.70 -1.34 27.79
N SER A 8 19.92 -1.69 27.38
CA SER A 8 20.62 -1.09 26.26
C SER A 8 20.73 -2.08 25.11
N LYS A 9 20.91 -1.54 23.90
CA LYS A 9 21.13 -2.35 22.70
C LYS A 9 22.32 -3.32 22.92
N GLY A 10 22.10 -4.61 22.59
CA GLY A 10 23.08 -5.68 22.72
C GLY A 10 23.03 -6.46 24.03
N GLN A 11 22.15 -6.10 24.97
CA GLN A 11 21.90 -6.88 26.17
C GLN A 11 20.85 -7.95 25.93
N SER A 12 21.07 -9.14 26.47
CA SER A 12 20.04 -10.20 26.54
C SER A 12 19.14 -9.92 27.74
N VAL A 13 17.85 -9.75 27.52
CA VAL A 13 16.88 -9.41 28.55
C VAL A 13 15.64 -10.29 28.43
N THR A 14 14.95 -10.48 29.55
CA THR A 14 13.62 -11.07 29.58
C THR A 14 12.61 -9.94 29.68
N LEU A 15 11.64 -9.92 28.76
CA LEU A 15 10.51 -9.00 28.80
C LEU A 15 9.33 -9.71 29.46
N GLU A 16 8.69 -9.04 30.40
CA GLU A 16 7.43 -9.45 31.00
C GLU A 16 6.34 -8.52 30.48
N LEU A 17 5.32 -9.10 29.86
CA LEU A 17 4.21 -8.35 29.29
C LEU A 17 3.08 -8.25 30.32
N GLU A 18 2.31 -7.15 30.28
CA GLU A 18 1.13 -6.97 31.11
C GLU A 18 -0.04 -7.82 30.60
N ASP A 19 -0.14 -8.03 29.29
CA ASP A 19 -1.16 -8.82 28.64
C ASP A 19 -0.62 -10.18 28.18
N GLU A 20 -1.46 -11.21 28.19
CA GLU A 20 -1.15 -12.52 27.61
C GLU A 20 -1.20 -12.46 26.09
N ILE A 21 -0.07 -12.11 25.47
CA ILE A 21 0.09 -12.04 24.02
C ILE A 21 1.11 -13.08 23.58
N ASP A 22 0.76 -13.91 22.63
CA ASP A 22 1.71 -14.84 21.99
C ASP A 22 2.71 -14.07 21.14
N ILE A 23 3.97 -14.06 21.58
CA ILE A 23 5.09 -13.50 20.82
C ILE A 23 6.02 -14.63 20.42
N SER A 24 6.28 -14.72 19.13
CA SER A 24 7.10 -15.76 18.52
C SER A 24 8.33 -15.18 17.84
N ARG A 25 9.28 -16.07 17.51
CA ARG A 25 10.46 -15.68 16.72
C ARG A 25 10.03 -15.14 15.36
N GLY A 26 10.42 -13.92 15.04
CA GLY A 26 10.06 -13.21 13.82
C GLY A 26 9.14 -12.03 14.06
N ASP A 27 8.52 -11.95 15.23
CA ASP A 27 7.72 -10.81 15.62
C ASP A 27 8.61 -9.62 15.98
N ILE A 28 8.07 -8.43 15.77
CA ILE A 28 8.77 -7.17 16.02
C ILE A 28 7.96 -6.34 16.99
N ILE A 29 8.60 -5.92 18.07
CA ILE A 29 8.04 -5.02 19.05
C ILE A 29 8.46 -3.60 18.68
N PHE A 30 7.51 -2.71 18.49
CA PHE A 30 7.76 -1.30 18.17
C PHE A 30 6.80 -0.39 18.93
N THR A 31 7.18 0.88 19.06
CA THR A 31 6.32 1.91 19.71
C THR A 31 5.28 2.41 18.73
N GLU A 32 4.16 2.92 19.22
CA GLU A 32 3.05 3.46 18.42
C GLU A 32 3.49 4.60 17.48
N ASP A 33 4.47 5.40 17.89
CA ASP A 33 5.05 6.49 17.09
C ASP A 33 6.09 6.01 16.07
N SER A 34 6.31 4.71 15.95
CA SER A 34 7.28 4.14 15.02
C SER A 34 6.78 4.24 13.58
N SER A 35 7.68 4.44 12.64
CA SER A 35 7.44 4.33 11.20
C SER A 35 7.27 2.90 10.69
N CYS A 36 7.20 1.92 11.60
CA CYS A 36 6.99 0.53 11.25
C CYS A 36 5.54 0.31 10.80
N GLU A 37 5.37 -0.21 9.60
CA GLU A 37 4.08 -0.52 8.99
C GLU A 37 3.99 -2.01 8.71
N VAL A 38 2.80 -2.59 8.86
CA VAL A 38 2.54 -4.01 8.56
C VAL A 38 1.81 -4.11 7.24
N ALA A 39 2.51 -4.49 6.19
CA ALA A 39 1.98 -4.50 4.83
C ALA A 39 2.36 -5.77 4.06
N ASP A 40 1.54 -6.11 3.07
CA ASP A 40 1.77 -7.16 2.08
C ASP A 40 2.19 -6.61 0.71
N GLN A 41 2.22 -5.29 0.55
CA GLN A 41 2.66 -4.64 -0.67
C GLN A 41 3.52 -3.43 -0.34
N PHE A 42 4.57 -3.23 -1.12
CA PHE A 42 5.45 -2.09 -0.93
C PHE A 42 6.14 -1.70 -2.25
N GLN A 43 6.61 -0.48 -2.30
CA GLN A 43 7.53 -0.02 -3.33
C GLN A 43 8.95 -0.02 -2.78
N GLY A 44 9.90 -0.48 -3.58
CA GLY A 44 11.31 -0.49 -3.19
C GLY A 44 12.25 -0.31 -4.37
N LYS A 45 13.51 -0.04 -4.04
CA LYS A 45 14.63 -0.15 -4.98
C LYS A 45 15.11 -1.59 -4.95
N LEU A 46 15.28 -2.20 -6.11
CA LEU A 46 15.79 -3.56 -6.27
C LEU A 46 17.05 -3.53 -7.13
N LEU A 47 18.14 -4.05 -6.59
CA LEU A 47 19.34 -4.41 -7.35
C LEU A 47 19.21 -5.90 -7.72
N TRP A 48 19.27 -6.19 -9.02
CA TRP A 48 19.24 -7.55 -9.53
C TRP A 48 20.65 -8.12 -9.65
N MET A 49 20.85 -9.37 -9.21
CA MET A 49 22.17 -9.98 -9.03
C MET A 49 22.29 -11.37 -9.69
N ASP A 50 21.32 -11.77 -10.51
CA ASP A 50 21.30 -13.05 -11.21
C ASP A 50 21.54 -12.84 -12.71
N ASP A 51 22.20 -13.81 -13.36
CA ASP A 51 22.40 -13.80 -14.81
C ASP A 51 21.08 -13.90 -15.59
N ASN A 52 20.10 -14.59 -15.02
CA ASN A 52 18.74 -14.62 -15.57
C ASN A 52 18.04 -13.31 -15.24
N ARG A 53 17.48 -12.65 -16.25
CA ARG A 53 16.74 -11.39 -16.06
C ARG A 53 15.55 -11.53 -15.09
N MET A 54 15.33 -10.53 -14.27
CA MET A 54 14.12 -10.40 -13.47
C MET A 54 12.94 -10.07 -14.37
N VAL A 55 11.88 -10.87 -14.26
CA VAL A 55 10.61 -10.64 -14.97
C VAL A 55 9.50 -10.50 -13.94
N PRO A 56 8.65 -9.46 -14.03
CA PRO A 56 7.50 -9.32 -13.12
C PRO A 56 6.57 -10.55 -13.15
N GLY A 57 5.98 -10.87 -12.01
CA GLY A 57 5.07 -12.01 -11.85
C GLY A 57 5.72 -13.33 -11.47
N ARG A 58 7.04 -13.50 -11.65
CA ARG A 58 7.74 -14.71 -11.19
C ARG A 58 7.76 -14.77 -9.67
N PRO A 59 7.47 -15.93 -9.04
CA PRO A 59 7.47 -16.07 -7.59
C PRO A 59 8.90 -16.21 -7.03
N TYR A 60 9.18 -15.48 -5.94
CA TYR A 60 10.40 -15.50 -5.18
C TYR A 60 10.11 -15.61 -3.68
N THR A 61 11.13 -15.86 -2.87
CA THR A 61 11.09 -15.68 -1.43
C THR A 61 11.77 -14.35 -1.08
N PHE A 62 11.06 -13.50 -0.36
CA PHE A 62 11.57 -12.22 0.16
C PHE A 62 11.88 -12.38 1.64
N LYS A 63 13.08 -12.00 2.05
CA LYS A 63 13.52 -12.12 3.44
C LYS A 63 13.88 -10.75 4.00
N PHE A 64 13.21 -10.38 5.09
CA PHE A 64 13.40 -9.17 5.87
C PHE A 64 13.93 -9.54 7.26
N GLY A 65 15.24 -9.39 7.48
CA GLY A 65 15.88 -9.80 8.72
C GLY A 65 15.57 -11.27 9.07
N VAL A 66 14.75 -11.49 10.10
CA VAL A 66 14.34 -12.83 10.56
C VAL A 66 13.03 -13.32 9.95
N SER A 67 12.27 -12.46 9.33
CA SER A 67 10.97 -12.76 8.74
C SER A 67 11.09 -13.00 7.24
N GLU A 68 10.27 -13.90 6.70
CA GLU A 68 10.23 -14.19 5.28
C GLU A 68 8.81 -14.39 4.76
N SER A 69 8.60 -14.09 3.50
CA SER A 69 7.36 -14.33 2.78
C SER A 69 7.64 -14.68 1.33
N ASN A 70 6.83 -15.54 0.76
CA ASN A 70 6.76 -15.65 -0.68
C ASN A 70 6.09 -14.38 -1.25
N GLY A 71 6.35 -14.13 -2.52
CA GLY A 71 5.78 -12.99 -3.21
C GLY A 71 6.33 -12.87 -4.62
N SER A 72 6.02 -11.78 -5.28
CA SER A 72 6.50 -11.47 -6.62
C SER A 72 6.70 -9.97 -6.81
N VAL A 73 7.54 -9.62 -7.78
CA VAL A 73 7.56 -8.26 -8.30
C VAL A 73 6.30 -8.08 -9.15
N SER A 74 5.33 -7.33 -8.63
CA SER A 74 4.06 -7.09 -9.33
C SER A 74 4.22 -6.11 -10.50
N LYS A 75 5.13 -5.15 -10.38
CA LYS A 75 5.40 -4.16 -11.42
C LYS A 75 6.80 -3.59 -11.31
N LEU A 76 7.52 -3.54 -12.44
CA LEU A 76 8.70 -2.71 -12.59
C LEU A 76 8.25 -1.32 -13.07
N ARG A 77 8.53 -0.29 -12.28
CA ARG A 77 8.15 1.09 -12.59
C ARG A 77 9.10 1.70 -13.62
N HIS A 78 10.38 1.63 -13.32
CA HIS A 78 11.45 2.09 -14.19
C HIS A 78 12.80 1.53 -13.71
N ARG A 79 13.76 1.50 -14.60
CA ARG A 79 15.16 1.23 -14.32
C ARG A 79 15.88 2.54 -14.02
N ILE A 80 16.90 2.49 -13.18
CA ILE A 80 17.78 3.62 -12.88
C ILE A 80 19.10 3.39 -13.61
N ASN A 81 19.48 4.30 -14.47
CA ASN A 81 20.80 4.29 -15.08
C ASN A 81 21.85 4.68 -14.04
N ILE A 82 22.77 3.78 -13.73
CA ILE A 82 23.76 3.96 -12.65
C ILE A 82 24.80 5.06 -12.95
N ASN A 83 24.99 5.41 -14.23
CA ASN A 83 25.97 6.44 -14.62
C ASN A 83 25.36 7.85 -14.63
N THR A 84 24.09 7.97 -15.04
CA THR A 84 23.43 9.26 -15.21
C THR A 84 22.40 9.54 -14.14
N PHE A 85 22.02 8.54 -13.34
CA PHE A 85 20.90 8.53 -12.40
C PHE A 85 19.54 8.83 -13.04
N ALA A 86 19.48 8.81 -14.36
CA ALA A 86 18.22 9.00 -15.08
C ALA A 86 17.31 7.77 -14.95
N THR A 87 16.02 8.02 -14.98
CA THR A 87 14.99 6.98 -14.99
C THR A 87 14.69 6.56 -16.43
N GLU A 88 14.72 5.27 -16.69
CA GLU A 88 14.49 4.67 -18.00
C GLU A 88 13.32 3.69 -17.94
N ALA A 89 12.49 3.69 -18.96
CA ALA A 89 11.44 2.68 -19.08
C ALA A 89 12.08 1.30 -19.31
N ALA A 90 11.63 0.31 -18.52
CA ALA A 90 12.10 -1.07 -18.66
C ALA A 90 10.98 -2.05 -18.28
N SER A 91 11.00 -3.24 -18.90
CA SER A 91 10.07 -4.33 -18.59
C SER A 91 10.73 -5.45 -17.78
N SER A 92 12.05 -5.44 -17.66
CA SER A 92 12.83 -6.42 -16.90
C SER A 92 14.10 -5.75 -16.35
N LEU A 93 14.76 -6.41 -15.39
CA LEU A 93 16.10 -6.02 -14.93
C LEU A 93 17.08 -7.14 -15.29
N GLU A 94 18.24 -6.74 -15.77
CA GLU A 94 19.38 -7.61 -16.03
C GLU A 94 20.38 -7.55 -14.88
N LEU A 95 21.40 -8.38 -14.93
CA LEU A 95 22.47 -8.43 -13.94
C LEU A 95 23.04 -7.03 -13.65
N ASN A 96 23.16 -6.69 -12.35
CA ASN A 96 23.66 -5.40 -11.86
C ASN A 96 22.80 -4.17 -12.20
N GLU A 97 21.57 -4.39 -12.66
CA GLU A 97 20.65 -3.28 -12.87
C GLU A 97 19.84 -2.95 -11.61
N ILE A 98 19.53 -1.67 -11.44
CA ILE A 98 18.71 -1.16 -10.35
C ILE A 98 17.38 -0.67 -10.91
N GLY A 99 16.29 -1.09 -10.28
CA GLY A 99 14.95 -0.62 -10.65
C GLY A 99 14.10 -0.23 -9.45
N ILE A 100 13.12 0.60 -9.70
CA ILE A 100 12.02 0.86 -8.77
C ILE A 100 10.90 -0.13 -9.08
N VAL A 101 10.57 -0.94 -8.09
CA VAL A 101 9.62 -2.04 -8.22
C VAL A 101 8.51 -1.95 -7.19
N ASN A 102 7.33 -2.42 -7.57
CA ASN A 102 6.28 -2.75 -6.63
C ASN A 102 6.33 -4.26 -6.38
N ILE A 103 6.31 -4.64 -5.12
CA ILE A 103 6.37 -6.03 -4.67
C ILE A 103 5.08 -6.35 -3.95
N ALA A 104 4.54 -7.54 -4.21
CA ALA A 104 3.41 -8.12 -3.49
C ALA A 104 3.87 -9.39 -2.79
N LEU A 105 3.59 -9.48 -1.49
CA LEU A 105 3.90 -10.61 -0.62
C LEU A 105 2.64 -11.44 -0.34
N ASP A 106 2.81 -12.71 -0.04
CA ASP A 106 1.71 -13.61 0.30
C ASP A 106 1.18 -13.38 1.72
N LYS A 107 2.01 -12.81 2.60
CA LYS A 107 1.63 -12.44 3.98
C LYS A 107 2.15 -11.06 4.32
N LYS A 108 1.44 -10.39 5.22
CA LYS A 108 1.85 -9.09 5.77
C LYS A 108 3.10 -9.26 6.61
N LEU A 109 4.08 -8.39 6.39
CA LEU A 109 5.31 -8.32 7.18
C LEU A 109 5.50 -6.91 7.72
N PRO A 110 6.10 -6.78 8.92
CA PRO A 110 6.50 -5.48 9.43
C PRO A 110 7.67 -4.94 8.61
N MET A 111 7.56 -3.69 8.18
CA MET A 111 8.56 -3.00 7.37
C MET A 111 8.56 -1.51 7.66
N ALA A 112 9.65 -0.84 7.35
CA ALA A 112 9.79 0.60 7.43
C ALA A 112 10.60 1.13 6.25
N PRO A 113 10.49 2.41 5.88
CA PRO A 113 11.40 3.02 4.91
C PRO A 113 12.86 2.81 5.33
N TYR A 114 13.73 2.46 4.38
CA TYR A 114 15.16 2.24 4.66
C TYR A 114 15.84 3.46 5.26
N THR A 115 15.37 4.65 4.93
CA THR A 115 15.88 5.93 5.47
C THR A 115 15.64 6.06 6.98
N GLU A 116 14.63 5.41 7.50
CA GLU A 116 14.21 5.47 8.91
C GLU A 116 14.72 4.27 9.70
N SER A 117 14.64 3.07 9.12
CA SER A 117 15.15 1.86 9.73
C SER A 117 15.87 0.96 8.72
N LYS A 118 17.21 0.88 8.82
CA LYS A 118 17.98 0.00 7.94
C LYS A 118 17.63 -1.48 8.11
N ALA A 119 17.31 -1.89 9.32
CA ALA A 119 16.99 -3.29 9.65
C ALA A 119 15.64 -3.74 9.08
N LEU A 120 14.61 -2.87 9.16
CA LEU A 120 13.25 -3.15 8.67
C LEU A 120 13.03 -2.71 7.22
N GLY A 121 13.92 -1.89 6.69
CA GLY A 121 13.84 -1.34 5.34
C GLY A 121 14.72 -2.03 4.31
N SER A 122 15.42 -3.10 4.67
CA SER A 122 16.24 -3.88 3.72
C SER A 122 15.71 -5.30 3.57
N PHE A 123 15.83 -5.84 2.36
CA PHE A 123 15.41 -7.21 2.05
C PHE A 123 16.32 -7.86 1.02
N ILE A 124 16.31 -9.20 0.98
CA ILE A 124 16.91 -9.99 -0.08
C ILE A 124 15.83 -10.78 -0.82
N VAL A 125 16.12 -11.07 -2.08
CA VAL A 125 15.28 -11.87 -2.96
C VAL A 125 15.97 -13.19 -3.22
N ILE A 126 15.27 -14.29 -2.98
CA ILE A 126 15.79 -15.66 -3.09
C ILE A 126 14.96 -16.39 -4.15
N ASP A 127 15.62 -17.00 -5.12
CA ASP A 127 14.97 -17.86 -6.09
C ASP A 127 14.49 -19.16 -5.41
N LYS A 128 13.23 -19.52 -5.64
CA LYS A 128 12.61 -20.69 -4.99
C LYS A 128 13.11 -22.04 -5.49
N ILE A 129 13.73 -22.07 -6.66
CA ILE A 129 14.21 -23.31 -7.28
C ILE A 129 15.66 -23.56 -6.89
N SER A 130 16.53 -22.58 -7.11
CA SER A 130 17.95 -22.69 -6.84
C SER A 130 18.34 -22.40 -5.39
N ASN A 131 17.46 -21.74 -4.63
CA ASN A 131 17.73 -21.17 -3.30
C ASN A 131 18.88 -20.15 -3.27
N ASN A 132 19.26 -19.63 -4.42
CA ASN A 132 20.28 -18.58 -4.52
C ASN A 132 19.65 -17.21 -4.24
N THR A 133 20.46 -16.31 -3.64
CA THR A 133 20.11 -14.91 -3.54
C THR A 133 20.27 -14.28 -4.92
N VAL A 134 19.17 -13.82 -5.50
CA VAL A 134 19.10 -13.26 -6.85
C VAL A 134 18.91 -11.75 -6.87
N GLY A 135 18.71 -11.14 -5.72
CA GLY A 135 18.61 -9.70 -5.61
C GLY A 135 18.62 -9.21 -4.17
N MET A 136 18.83 -7.93 -4.02
CA MET A 136 18.71 -7.21 -2.75
C MET A 136 17.98 -5.89 -2.97
N GLY A 137 17.30 -5.41 -1.94
CA GLY A 137 16.55 -4.18 -2.09
C GLY A 137 16.32 -3.40 -0.82
N LEU A 138 15.82 -2.19 -1.03
CA LEU A 138 15.55 -1.20 0.00
C LEU A 138 14.09 -0.77 -0.13
N VAL A 139 13.36 -0.81 0.97
CA VAL A 139 11.96 -0.35 1.03
C VAL A 139 11.92 1.17 0.93
N ASN A 140 11.10 1.68 0.03
CA ASN A 140 10.81 3.12 -0.04
C ASN A 140 9.62 3.44 0.87
N PHE A 141 8.51 2.76 0.68
CA PHE A 141 7.28 2.89 1.48
C PHE A 141 6.34 1.71 1.22
N ALA A 142 5.47 1.43 2.19
CA ALA A 142 4.42 0.44 2.04
C ALA A 142 3.32 0.95 1.11
N LEU A 143 2.75 0.02 0.32
CA LEU A 143 1.59 0.29 -0.54
C LEU A 143 0.36 -0.27 0.16
N PHE A 144 -0.54 0.61 0.55
CA PHE A 144 -1.76 0.19 1.20
C PHE A 144 -2.85 -0.09 0.17
N ARG A 145 -3.48 -1.25 0.27
CA ARG A 145 -4.82 -1.41 -0.28
C ARG A 145 -5.77 -0.60 0.59
N SER A 146 -6.93 -0.24 0.07
CA SER A 146 -7.94 0.62 0.70
C SER A 146 -8.34 0.26 2.15
N ASP A 147 -7.85 -0.86 2.69
CA ASP A 147 -8.15 -1.31 4.05
C ASP A 147 -7.49 -0.47 5.16
N ASN A 148 -6.45 0.32 4.82
CA ASN A 148 -5.73 1.18 5.76
C ASN A 148 -6.10 2.67 5.62
N ILE A 149 -7.33 2.96 5.22
CA ILE A 149 -7.83 4.33 5.26
C ILE A 149 -8.10 4.69 6.72
N HIS A 150 -7.15 5.35 7.36
CA HIS A 150 -7.41 6.00 8.64
C HIS A 150 -8.42 7.11 8.43
N TRP A 151 -9.57 6.99 9.07
CA TRP A 151 -10.60 8.00 9.01
C TRP A 151 -10.13 9.26 9.75
N HIS A 152 -9.68 10.25 9.00
CA HIS A 152 -9.44 11.58 9.57
C HIS A 152 -10.78 12.21 9.98
N LYS A 153 -10.94 12.41 11.28
CA LYS A 153 -12.12 13.09 11.82
C LYS A 153 -12.06 14.56 11.41
N MET A 154 -12.81 14.89 10.37
CA MET A 154 -12.96 16.29 9.94
C MET A 154 -13.84 17.06 10.92
N ASP A 155 -13.46 18.32 11.22
CA ASP A 155 -14.24 19.22 12.10
C ASP A 155 -15.64 19.50 11.53
N ILE A 156 -15.72 19.61 10.20
CA ILE A 156 -16.99 19.75 9.48
C ILE A 156 -17.50 18.37 9.06
N ASN A 157 -18.44 17.86 9.82
CA ASN A 157 -19.05 16.55 9.61
C ASN A 157 -20.38 16.62 8.83
N LYS A 158 -21.01 15.47 8.62
CA LYS A 158 -22.30 15.32 7.92
C LYS A 158 -23.40 16.16 8.58
N ALA A 159 -23.45 16.21 9.91
CA ALA A 159 -24.46 16.97 10.66
C ALA A 159 -24.26 18.49 10.44
N SER A 160 -23.02 18.98 10.55
CA SER A 160 -22.70 20.39 10.29
C SER A 160 -23.12 20.82 8.89
N ARG A 161 -22.87 20.00 7.88
CA ARG A 161 -23.25 20.28 6.47
C ARG A 161 -24.77 20.20 6.26
N SER A 162 -25.45 19.28 6.95
CA SER A 162 -26.91 19.13 6.91
C SER A 162 -27.58 20.38 7.48
N ASN A 163 -27.11 20.84 8.63
CA ASN A 163 -27.64 22.03 9.29
C ASN A 163 -27.41 23.30 8.46
N ALA A 164 -26.19 23.46 7.92
CA ALA A 164 -25.86 24.62 7.07
C ALA A 164 -26.72 24.70 5.80
N LYS A 165 -27.13 23.56 5.26
CA LYS A 165 -27.97 23.48 4.04
C LYS A 165 -29.46 23.32 4.32
N ASN A 166 -29.85 23.23 5.58
CA ASN A 166 -31.22 22.90 6.01
C ASN A 166 -31.82 21.73 5.18
N GLN A 167 -31.02 20.67 5.03
CA GLN A 167 -31.36 19.55 4.17
C GLN A 167 -30.81 18.24 4.73
N LYS A 168 -31.68 17.23 4.83
CA LYS A 168 -31.24 15.88 5.20
C LYS A 168 -30.42 15.26 4.05
N PRO A 169 -29.16 14.87 4.27
CA PRO A 169 -28.34 14.24 3.26
C PRO A 169 -28.79 12.81 3.00
N ILE A 170 -29.12 12.51 1.75
CA ILE A 170 -29.48 11.17 1.28
C ILE A 170 -28.71 10.84 0.01
N VAL A 171 -28.49 9.55 -0.24
CA VAL A 171 -27.95 9.02 -1.50
C VAL A 171 -29.09 8.24 -2.16
N ILE A 172 -29.37 8.57 -3.42
CA ILE A 172 -30.31 7.84 -4.26
C ILE A 172 -29.50 7.05 -5.28
N TRP A 173 -29.54 5.73 -5.20
CA TRP A 173 -28.79 4.84 -6.06
C TRP A 173 -29.69 4.23 -7.13
N PHE A 174 -29.38 4.53 -8.41
CA PHE A 174 -30.10 3.95 -9.56
C PHE A 174 -29.35 2.73 -10.07
N THR A 175 -29.97 1.56 -10.00
CA THR A 175 -29.40 0.29 -10.49
C THR A 175 -30.27 -0.26 -11.62
N ARG A 176 -29.66 -0.61 -12.75
CA ARG A 176 -30.24 -1.37 -13.87
C ARG A 176 -29.18 -1.68 -14.93
N ILE A 177 -29.55 -2.48 -15.91
CA ILE A 177 -28.69 -2.77 -17.08
C ILE A 177 -28.35 -1.49 -17.85
N SER A 178 -27.31 -1.54 -18.66
CA SER A 178 -26.90 -0.41 -19.50
C SER A 178 -28.03 0.03 -20.44
N ALA A 179 -28.05 1.29 -20.81
CA ALA A 179 -29.07 1.92 -21.70
C ALA A 179 -30.53 1.92 -21.17
N SER A 180 -30.79 1.61 -19.90
CA SER A 180 -32.16 1.59 -19.33
C SER A 180 -32.71 2.96 -18.91
N GLY A 181 -32.11 4.07 -19.30
CA GLY A 181 -32.58 5.43 -19.00
C GLY A 181 -32.25 5.95 -17.60
N LYS A 182 -31.30 5.35 -16.86
CA LYS A 182 -30.91 5.78 -15.51
C LYS A 182 -30.49 7.25 -15.45
N SER A 183 -29.60 7.68 -16.32
CA SER A 183 -29.10 9.05 -16.37
C SER A 183 -30.18 10.05 -16.73
N THR A 184 -31.15 9.66 -17.58
CA THR A 184 -32.29 10.49 -17.92
C THR A 184 -33.19 10.74 -16.71
N ILE A 185 -33.53 9.67 -15.95
CA ILE A 185 -34.34 9.78 -14.74
C ILE A 185 -33.61 10.57 -13.65
N ALA A 186 -32.31 10.33 -13.46
CA ALA A 186 -31.49 11.06 -12.51
C ALA A 186 -31.48 12.55 -12.81
N ASN A 187 -31.31 12.96 -14.08
CA ASN A 187 -31.32 14.34 -14.51
C ASN A 187 -32.69 15.00 -14.31
N ILE A 188 -33.78 14.31 -14.58
CA ILE A 188 -35.16 14.85 -14.34
C ILE A 188 -35.36 15.07 -12.84
N LEU A 189 -34.98 14.11 -12.02
CA LEU A 189 -35.08 14.21 -10.57
C LEU A 189 -34.22 15.37 -10.03
N GLU A 190 -33.00 15.51 -10.51
CA GLU A 190 -32.10 16.59 -10.14
C GLU A 190 -32.72 17.97 -10.46
N LYS A 191 -33.23 18.15 -11.67
CA LYS A 191 -33.90 19.39 -12.06
C LYS A 191 -35.06 19.73 -11.14
N LYS A 192 -35.88 18.74 -10.77
CA LYS A 192 -37.02 18.94 -9.85
C LYS A 192 -36.56 19.30 -8.44
N LEU A 193 -35.54 18.63 -7.92
CA LEU A 193 -34.97 18.97 -6.61
C LEU A 193 -34.32 20.34 -6.58
N TYR A 194 -33.58 20.68 -7.65
CA TYR A 194 -32.99 22.01 -7.80
C TYR A 194 -34.04 23.12 -7.83
N SER A 195 -35.16 22.91 -8.56
CA SER A 195 -36.23 23.94 -8.64
C SER A 195 -36.91 24.21 -7.30
N ILE A 196 -36.84 23.31 -6.33
CA ILE A 196 -37.33 23.51 -4.96
C ILE A 196 -36.21 23.89 -3.96
N GLY A 197 -35.05 24.35 -4.49
CA GLY A 197 -33.93 24.86 -3.68
C GLY A 197 -33.12 23.81 -2.95
N LYS A 198 -33.16 22.54 -3.39
CA LYS A 198 -32.34 21.49 -2.80
C LYS A 198 -30.97 21.40 -3.46
N HIS A 199 -29.92 21.23 -2.64
CA HIS A 199 -28.57 20.99 -3.13
C HIS A 199 -28.43 19.54 -3.58
N THR A 200 -28.10 19.34 -4.84
CA THR A 200 -27.96 18.03 -5.47
C THR A 200 -26.63 17.90 -6.18
N MET A 201 -26.18 16.67 -6.36
CA MET A 201 -25.02 16.33 -7.18
C MET A 201 -25.26 14.95 -7.79
N VAL A 202 -25.27 14.89 -9.13
CA VAL A 202 -25.35 13.62 -9.86
C VAL A 202 -23.95 13.10 -10.15
N LEU A 203 -23.70 11.85 -9.73
CA LEU A 203 -22.50 11.10 -10.07
C LEU A 203 -22.88 10.06 -11.13
N ASP A 204 -22.69 10.39 -12.40
CA ASP A 204 -22.87 9.45 -13.50
C ASP A 204 -21.60 8.63 -13.71
N GLY A 205 -21.75 7.29 -13.80
CA GLY A 205 -20.62 6.37 -13.88
C GLY A 205 -19.74 6.59 -15.12
N ASP A 206 -20.34 6.97 -16.24
CA ASP A 206 -19.59 7.22 -17.47
C ASP A 206 -18.80 8.55 -17.37
N ASN A 207 -19.41 9.59 -16.81
CA ASN A 207 -18.73 10.85 -16.57
C ASN A 207 -17.57 10.73 -15.58
N ILE A 208 -17.73 9.90 -14.52
CA ILE A 208 -16.67 9.65 -13.55
C ILE A 208 -15.52 8.91 -14.21
N ARG A 209 -15.77 7.94 -15.08
CA ARG A 209 -14.75 7.21 -15.83
C ARG A 209 -13.99 8.10 -16.83
N HIS A 210 -14.64 9.08 -17.41
CA HIS A 210 -13.97 10.07 -18.26
C HIS A 210 -13.13 11.10 -17.48
N GLY A 211 -13.37 11.27 -16.19
CA GLY A 211 -12.70 12.25 -15.32
C GLY A 211 -11.81 11.58 -14.26
N LEU A 212 -12.38 11.39 -13.07
CA LEU A 212 -11.65 10.97 -11.86
C LEU A 212 -10.97 9.60 -11.96
N ASN A 213 -11.52 8.66 -12.72
CA ASN A 213 -11.04 7.29 -12.85
C ASN A 213 -10.56 6.97 -14.27
N LYS A 214 -10.10 7.94 -15.02
CA LYS A 214 -9.67 7.77 -16.40
C LYS A 214 -8.52 6.79 -16.59
N ASP A 215 -7.69 6.64 -15.57
CA ASP A 215 -6.50 5.77 -15.51
C ASP A 215 -6.78 4.37 -14.95
N LEU A 216 -8.00 4.12 -14.47
CA LEU A 216 -8.41 2.82 -13.96
C LEU A 216 -9.15 2.04 -15.07
N GLY A 217 -8.63 0.85 -15.40
CA GLY A 217 -9.33 -0.11 -16.26
C GLY A 217 -10.57 -0.74 -15.60
N PHE A 218 -11.31 -1.54 -16.37
CA PHE A 218 -12.42 -2.37 -15.86
C PHE A 218 -11.85 -3.57 -15.11
#